data_0962e03e6752fa0fa76a352cb832e1bb
#
_entry.id   0962e03e6752fa0fa76a352cb832e1bb
#
_cell.length_a   1.000
_cell.length_b   1.000
_cell.length_c   1.000
_cell.angle_alpha   90.00
_cell.angle_beta   90.00
_cell.angle_gamma   90.00
#
_symmetry.space_group_name_H-M   'P 1'
#
loop_
_entity.id
_entity.type
_entity.pdbx_description
1 polymer ?
#
loop_
_entity_poly.entity_id
_entity_poly.type
_entity_poly.pdbx_seq_one_letter_code
_entity_poly.pdbx_strand_id
1 'polypeptide(L)'
;KTEENLKDDGYYKYYNSEGDQIIPGYTFNNVAVDSTFIEPGNIPRPTDQHVTLSLFFQDYLPKSPSVKMHMTLVFGTGLPFGPPGNDRYKDILRSPTYRRVDIGFSKILIDEEKPNTSRLAVVNKLKSLWISLEVFNLLQVSNTVSYTWITDVTGRQYGVPNYLTSRLVNLKLQAKF
;
A
#
# COMPACT_ATOMS: atom_id res chain seq x y z
N LYS A 1 7.21 -10.11 13.74
CA LYS A 1 6.02 -10.92 13.83
C LYS A 1 5.28 -10.56 15.10
N THR A 2 4.07 -10.07 15.00
CA THR A 2 3.20 -9.71 16.13
C THR A 2 1.96 -10.58 16.11
N GLU A 3 1.75 -11.33 17.19
CA GLU A 3 0.65 -12.27 17.33
C GLU A 3 -0.19 -11.94 18.56
N GLU A 4 -1.39 -12.42 18.55
CA GLU A 4 -2.36 -12.36 19.62
C GLU A 4 -2.90 -13.77 19.88
N ASN A 5 -3.01 -14.17 21.15
CA ASN A 5 -3.48 -15.50 21.51
C ASN A 5 -4.99 -15.46 21.80
N LEU A 6 -5.74 -16.27 21.09
CA LEU A 6 -7.20 -16.39 21.20
C LEU A 6 -7.56 -17.77 21.76
N LYS A 7 -7.10 -18.09 22.96
CA LYS A 7 -7.33 -19.40 23.57
C LYS A 7 -8.81 -19.73 23.80
N ASP A 8 -9.64 -18.70 24.02
CA ASP A 8 -11.04 -18.87 24.43
C ASP A 8 -12.03 -18.72 23.25
N ASP A 9 -11.54 -18.41 22.03
CA ASP A 9 -12.36 -18.13 20.85
C ASP A 9 -12.36 -19.32 19.86
N GLY A 10 -12.67 -20.52 20.34
CA GLY A 10 -12.83 -21.70 19.47
C GLY A 10 -14.11 -21.64 18.63
N TYR A 11 -14.10 -22.32 17.48
CA TYR A 11 -15.27 -22.42 16.61
C TYR A 11 -15.40 -23.81 16.00
N TYR A 12 -16.65 -24.20 15.58
CA TYR A 12 -16.91 -25.43 14.90
C TYR A 12 -16.89 -25.30 13.40
N LYS A 13 -16.20 -26.20 12.71
CA LYS A 13 -16.41 -26.49 11.29
C LYS A 13 -17.39 -27.64 11.16
N TYR A 14 -18.37 -27.46 10.27
CA TYR A 14 -19.40 -28.44 10.01
C TYR A 14 -19.15 -29.17 8.68
N TYR A 15 -19.46 -30.43 8.61
CA TYR A 15 -19.27 -31.26 7.42
C TYR A 15 -20.58 -31.97 7.06
N ASN A 16 -20.81 -32.13 5.75
CA ASN A 16 -21.96 -32.86 5.23
C ASN A 16 -21.70 -34.40 5.18
N SER A 17 -22.69 -35.14 4.72
CA SER A 17 -22.58 -36.62 4.57
C SER A 17 -21.55 -37.06 3.53
N GLU A 18 -21.11 -36.17 2.66
CA GLU A 18 -20.10 -36.41 1.63
C GLU A 18 -18.68 -36.11 2.11
N GLY A 19 -18.56 -35.60 3.35
CA GLY A 19 -17.28 -35.22 3.96
C GLY A 19 -16.83 -33.82 3.57
N ASP A 20 -17.63 -33.02 2.83
CA ASP A 20 -17.30 -31.67 2.46
C ASP A 20 -17.60 -30.71 3.60
N GLN A 21 -16.69 -29.73 3.80
CA GLN A 21 -16.93 -28.62 4.73
C GLN A 21 -18.11 -27.77 4.23
N ILE A 22 -19.07 -27.51 5.12
CA ILE A 22 -20.20 -26.63 4.79
C ILE A 22 -19.73 -25.18 4.80
N ILE A 23 -19.70 -24.59 3.60
CA ILE A 23 -19.33 -23.18 3.38
C ILE A 23 -20.55 -22.51 2.73
N PRO A 24 -21.14 -21.47 3.37
CA PRO A 24 -22.28 -20.76 2.80
C PRO A 24 -22.00 -20.27 1.36
N GLY A 25 -22.94 -20.58 0.45
CA GLY A 25 -22.82 -20.21 -0.96
C GLY A 25 -21.90 -21.09 -1.81
N TYR A 26 -21.17 -22.07 -1.23
CA TYR A 26 -20.28 -22.99 -1.95
C TYR A 26 -20.74 -24.43 -1.90
N THR A 27 -21.13 -24.92 -0.72
CA THR A 27 -21.54 -26.31 -0.53
C THR A 27 -23.02 -26.46 -0.85
N PHE A 28 -23.37 -27.38 -1.76
CA PHE A 28 -24.77 -27.64 -2.14
C PHE A 28 -25.55 -28.34 -1.03
N ASN A 29 -24.97 -29.39 -0.44
CA ASN A 29 -25.55 -30.10 0.68
C ASN A 29 -25.15 -29.46 1.99
N ASN A 30 -26.04 -28.67 2.57
CA ASN A 30 -25.80 -27.87 3.78
C ASN A 30 -26.29 -28.60 5.07
N VAL A 31 -26.61 -29.90 4.98
CA VAL A 31 -27.01 -30.67 6.16
C VAL A 31 -25.76 -31.16 6.88
N ALA A 32 -25.53 -30.62 8.07
CA ALA A 32 -24.40 -30.98 8.90
C ALA A 32 -24.63 -32.38 9.54
N VAL A 33 -23.70 -33.30 9.33
CA VAL A 33 -23.68 -34.63 9.96
C VAL A 33 -22.49 -34.81 10.88
N ASP A 34 -21.45 -33.99 10.73
CA ASP A 34 -20.24 -34.00 11.55
C ASP A 34 -19.73 -32.58 11.83
N SER A 35 -18.95 -32.43 12.89
CA SER A 35 -18.33 -31.17 13.25
C SER A 35 -16.98 -31.36 13.91
N THR A 36 -16.04 -30.45 13.60
CA THR A 36 -14.72 -30.40 14.24
C THR A 36 -14.54 -29.08 14.96
N PHE A 37 -14.14 -29.13 16.22
CA PHE A 37 -13.80 -27.94 16.99
C PHE A 37 -12.39 -27.49 16.65
N ILE A 38 -12.25 -26.21 16.32
CA ILE A 38 -10.97 -25.57 15.95
C ILE A 38 -10.64 -24.53 17.00
N GLU A 39 -9.46 -24.66 17.61
CA GLU A 39 -8.88 -23.61 18.45
C GLU A 39 -7.91 -22.77 17.60
N PRO A 40 -8.14 -21.45 17.41
CA PRO A 40 -7.32 -20.64 16.54
C PRO A 40 -5.90 -20.40 17.10
N GLY A 41 -5.73 -20.44 18.42
CA GLY A 41 -4.44 -20.22 19.07
C GLY A 41 -3.86 -18.84 18.82
N ASN A 42 -2.63 -18.79 18.31
CA ASN A 42 -1.96 -17.53 17.99
C ASN A 42 -2.31 -17.07 16.58
N ILE A 43 -2.93 -15.91 16.46
CA ILE A 43 -3.24 -15.28 15.18
C ILE A 43 -2.41 -14.00 14.97
N PRO A 44 -2.09 -13.62 13.74
CA PRO A 44 -1.38 -12.39 13.46
C PRO A 44 -2.26 -11.17 13.76
N ARG A 45 -1.69 -10.16 14.39
CA ARG A 45 -2.37 -8.87 14.59
C ARG A 45 -2.57 -8.16 13.25
N PRO A 46 -3.57 -7.28 13.11
CA PRO A 46 -3.79 -6.51 11.86
C PRO A 46 -2.58 -5.70 11.40
N THR A 47 -1.70 -5.36 12.33
CA THR A 47 -0.45 -4.60 12.09
C THR A 47 0.77 -5.50 11.87
N ASP A 48 0.59 -6.84 11.81
CA ASP A 48 1.71 -7.78 11.64
C ASP A 48 2.29 -7.67 10.22
N GLN A 49 3.30 -6.85 10.07
CA GLN A 49 4.10 -6.71 8.87
C GLN A 49 5.49 -7.29 9.13
N HIS A 50 5.87 -8.33 8.37
CA HIS A 50 7.12 -9.06 8.64
C HIS A 50 8.36 -8.24 8.32
N VAL A 51 8.33 -7.50 7.22
CA VAL A 51 9.45 -6.68 6.76
C VAL A 51 8.94 -5.38 6.20
N THR A 52 9.54 -4.28 6.61
CA THR A 52 9.36 -2.95 6.02
C THR A 52 10.73 -2.36 5.77
N LEU A 53 10.96 -1.88 4.55
CA LEU A 53 12.15 -1.18 4.12
C LEU A 53 11.76 0.13 3.48
N SER A 54 12.37 1.22 3.95
CA SER A 54 12.26 2.53 3.32
C SER A 54 13.66 3.10 3.12
N LEU A 55 13.97 3.46 1.89
CA LEU A 55 15.23 4.09 1.51
C LEU A 55 14.94 5.43 0.86
N PHE A 56 15.57 6.48 1.37
CA PHE A 56 15.57 7.80 0.75
C PHE A 56 17.00 8.17 0.38
N PHE A 57 17.19 8.53 -0.88
CA PHE A 57 18.45 9.02 -1.41
C PHE A 57 18.24 10.40 -2.03
N GLN A 58 19.18 11.32 -1.78
CA GLN A 58 19.15 12.66 -2.37
C GLN A 58 20.57 13.14 -2.55
N ASP A 59 20.89 13.65 -3.74
CA ASP A 59 22.20 14.22 -4.04
C ASP A 59 22.10 15.24 -5.18
N TYR A 60 23.17 16.03 -5.33
CA TYR A 60 23.37 16.93 -6.47
C TYR A 60 24.13 16.21 -7.57
N LEU A 61 23.79 16.51 -8.82
CA LEU A 61 24.52 15.95 -9.96
C LEU A 61 25.95 16.48 -10.01
N PRO A 62 26.99 15.62 -10.00
CA PRO A 62 28.39 16.06 -9.91
C PRO A 62 28.83 17.03 -10.99
N LYS A 63 28.25 16.91 -12.22
CA LYS A 63 28.55 17.81 -13.35
C LYS A 63 27.62 19.01 -13.44
N SER A 64 26.58 19.06 -12.61
CA SER A 64 25.56 20.11 -12.65
C SER A 64 25.02 20.36 -11.23
N PRO A 65 25.74 21.11 -10.39
CA PRO A 65 25.36 21.33 -8.98
C PRO A 65 24.05 22.12 -8.83
N SER A 66 23.54 22.70 -9.90
CA SER A 66 22.21 23.31 -9.94
C SER A 66 21.06 22.30 -10.09
N VAL A 67 21.37 21.01 -10.30
CA VAL A 67 20.39 19.96 -10.44
C VAL A 67 20.52 18.98 -9.27
N LYS A 68 19.43 18.78 -8.56
CA LYS A 68 19.29 17.88 -7.43
C LYS A 68 18.40 16.71 -7.83
N MET A 69 18.82 15.50 -7.52
CA MET A 69 18.04 14.29 -7.70
C MET A 69 17.60 13.76 -6.34
N HIS A 70 16.42 13.21 -6.26
CA HIS A 70 15.99 12.40 -5.13
C HIS A 70 15.29 11.13 -5.59
N MET A 71 15.43 10.08 -4.80
CA MET A 71 14.79 8.79 -5.02
C MET A 71 14.28 8.26 -3.69
N THR A 72 13.06 7.75 -3.71
CA THR A 72 12.45 7.06 -2.58
C THR A 72 12.10 5.65 -3.01
N LEU A 73 12.51 4.67 -2.21
CA LEU A 73 12.12 3.27 -2.37
C LEU A 73 11.37 2.84 -1.11
N VAL A 74 10.19 2.26 -1.29
CA VAL A 74 9.40 1.67 -0.20
C VAL A 74 9.05 0.25 -0.56
N PHE A 75 9.32 -0.66 0.38
CA PHE A 75 8.96 -2.07 0.28
C PHE A 75 8.33 -2.49 1.61
N GLY A 76 7.25 -3.26 1.54
CA GLY A 76 6.60 -3.83 2.72
C GLY A 76 5.91 -5.15 2.39
N THR A 77 6.05 -6.13 3.29
CA THR A 77 5.29 -7.36 3.19
C THR A 77 3.81 -7.12 3.48
N GLY A 78 2.94 -7.99 2.97
CA GLY A 78 1.50 -7.85 3.12
C GLY A 78 1.02 -7.89 4.57
N LEU A 79 0.04 -7.06 4.88
CA LEU A 79 -0.67 -7.06 6.16
C LEU A 79 -1.74 -8.14 6.17
N PRO A 80 -2.03 -8.77 7.33
CA PRO A 80 -3.14 -9.69 7.46
C PRO A 80 -4.48 -8.94 7.36
N PHE A 81 -5.44 -9.56 6.69
CA PHE A 81 -6.80 -9.06 6.55
C PHE A 81 -7.77 -10.24 6.41
N GLY A 82 -9.07 -9.98 6.50
CA GLY A 82 -10.10 -10.99 6.30
C GLY A 82 -11.42 -10.36 5.87
N PRO A 83 -12.42 -11.18 5.51
CA PRO A 83 -13.75 -10.71 5.16
C PRO A 83 -14.42 -9.99 6.34
N PRO A 84 -15.13 -8.87 6.10
CA PRO A 84 -15.95 -8.25 7.13
C PRO A 84 -17.11 -9.17 7.52
N GLY A 85 -17.43 -9.22 8.80
CA GLY A 85 -18.48 -10.09 9.32
C GLY A 85 -18.02 -11.50 9.70
N ASN A 86 -16.83 -11.90 9.32
CA ASN A 86 -16.20 -13.10 9.84
C ASN A 86 -15.28 -12.77 11.02
N ASP A 87 -15.20 -13.70 11.96
CA ASP A 87 -14.23 -13.59 13.04
C ASP A 87 -12.82 -13.62 12.47
N ARG A 88 -11.95 -12.75 12.97
CA ARG A 88 -10.57 -12.54 12.45
C ARG A 88 -9.74 -13.82 12.36
N TYR A 89 -10.05 -14.82 13.17
CA TYR A 89 -9.30 -16.08 13.25
C TYR A 89 -9.75 -17.13 12.24
N LYS A 90 -10.90 -16.96 11.57
CA LYS A 90 -11.43 -17.98 10.65
C LYS A 90 -10.77 -17.93 9.28
N ASP A 91 -10.58 -16.74 8.73
CA ASP A 91 -10.11 -16.56 7.36
C ASP A 91 -9.06 -15.44 7.29
N ILE A 92 -7.82 -15.76 7.71
CA ILE A 92 -6.72 -14.80 7.68
C ILE A 92 -6.03 -14.89 6.33
N LEU A 93 -6.19 -13.84 5.55
CA LEU A 93 -5.48 -13.61 4.29
C LEU A 93 -4.34 -12.62 4.51
N ARG A 94 -3.41 -12.55 3.56
CA ARG A 94 -2.40 -11.49 3.53
C ARG A 94 -2.49 -10.73 2.22
N SER A 95 -2.44 -9.40 2.32
CA SER A 95 -2.37 -8.54 1.14
C SER A 95 -1.07 -8.78 0.36
N PRO A 96 -1.03 -8.49 -0.93
CA PRO A 96 0.20 -8.51 -1.71
C PRO A 96 1.26 -7.57 -1.12
N THR A 97 2.52 -7.83 -1.44
CA THR A 97 3.64 -6.97 -1.04
C THR A 97 3.51 -5.58 -1.65
N TYR A 98 3.65 -4.56 -0.81
CA TYR A 98 3.74 -3.18 -1.25
C TYR A 98 5.16 -2.88 -1.75
N ARG A 99 5.29 -2.27 -2.93
CA ARG A 99 6.57 -1.84 -3.47
C ARG A 99 6.38 -0.61 -4.34
N ARG A 100 7.16 0.43 -4.07
CA ARG A 100 7.07 1.69 -4.78
C ARG A 100 8.44 2.32 -4.91
N VAL A 101 8.73 2.85 -6.07
CA VAL A 101 9.90 3.66 -6.35
C VAL A 101 9.42 4.99 -6.90
N ASP A 102 9.85 6.08 -6.28
CA ASP A 102 9.62 7.43 -6.73
C ASP A 102 10.97 8.08 -7.07
N ILE A 103 11.02 8.84 -8.14
CA ILE A 103 12.21 9.59 -8.54
C ILE A 103 11.84 11.03 -8.88
N GLY A 104 12.70 11.96 -8.51
CA GLY A 104 12.49 13.36 -8.83
C GLY A 104 13.80 14.07 -9.14
N PHE A 105 13.70 15.04 -10.04
CA PHE A 105 14.77 15.96 -10.41
C PHE A 105 14.30 17.38 -10.17
N SER A 106 15.11 18.15 -9.48
CA SER A 106 14.84 19.55 -9.19
C SER A 106 15.99 20.38 -9.73
N LYS A 107 15.69 21.46 -10.45
CA LYS A 107 16.68 22.37 -11.00
C LYS A 107 16.44 23.77 -10.45
N ILE A 108 17.52 24.40 -9.97
CA ILE A 108 17.50 25.81 -9.62
C ILE A 108 17.59 26.64 -10.90
N LEU A 109 16.64 27.52 -11.09
CA LEU A 109 16.59 28.45 -12.21
C LEU A 109 17.08 29.84 -11.80
N ILE A 110 16.76 30.25 -10.57
CA ILE A 110 17.21 31.49 -9.94
C ILE A 110 17.81 31.14 -8.61
N ASP A 111 19.03 31.53 -8.37
CA ASP A 111 19.81 31.26 -7.18
C ASP A 111 19.90 32.51 -6.32
N GLU A 112 19.64 32.37 -5.01
CA GLU A 112 19.70 33.46 -4.04
C GLU A 112 21.13 34.06 -3.93
N GLU A 113 22.16 33.26 -4.22
CA GLU A 113 23.57 33.67 -4.14
C GLU A 113 24.05 34.40 -5.40
N LYS A 114 23.29 34.38 -6.49
CA LYS A 114 23.68 34.99 -7.77
C LYS A 114 22.80 36.19 -8.13
N PRO A 115 23.36 37.34 -8.45
CA PRO A 115 22.55 38.50 -8.80
C PRO A 115 21.70 38.23 -10.04
N ASN A 116 20.40 38.39 -9.88
CA ASN A 116 19.43 38.17 -10.94
C ASN A 116 19.32 39.49 -11.79
N THR A 117 19.89 39.45 -12.98
CA THR A 117 19.87 40.59 -13.96
C THR A 117 18.85 40.35 -15.06
N SER A 118 17.64 39.91 -14.72
CA SER A 118 16.60 39.72 -15.72
C SER A 118 15.97 41.04 -16.20
N ARG A 119 15.59 41.11 -17.49
CA ARG A 119 14.85 42.26 -18.06
C ARG A 119 13.42 42.37 -17.51
N LEU A 120 12.89 41.34 -16.89
CA LEU A 120 11.54 41.29 -16.31
C LEU A 120 11.59 41.73 -14.85
N ALA A 121 10.96 42.85 -14.51
CA ALA A 121 10.92 43.39 -13.14
C ALA A 121 10.35 42.42 -12.09
N VAL A 122 9.42 41.56 -12.48
CA VAL A 122 8.83 40.52 -11.59
C VAL A 122 9.87 39.48 -11.23
N VAL A 123 10.70 39.06 -12.18
CA VAL A 123 11.75 38.05 -11.98
C VAL A 123 12.86 38.59 -11.05
N ASN A 124 13.15 39.89 -11.09
CA ASN A 124 14.13 40.50 -10.21
C ASN A 124 13.71 40.57 -8.72
N LYS A 125 12.43 40.37 -8.44
CA LYS A 125 11.92 40.27 -7.05
C LYS A 125 12.03 38.87 -6.48
N LEU A 126 12.32 37.87 -7.30
CA LEU A 126 12.48 36.49 -6.88
C LEU A 126 13.88 36.28 -6.29
N LYS A 127 13.93 35.77 -5.05
CA LYS A 127 15.18 35.33 -4.41
C LYS A 127 15.61 33.98 -4.95
N SER A 128 14.67 33.06 -5.08
CA SER A 128 14.97 31.77 -5.69
C SER A 128 13.81 31.21 -6.48
N LEU A 129 14.11 30.44 -7.52
CA LEU A 129 13.13 29.73 -8.35
C LEU A 129 13.63 28.33 -8.65
N TRP A 130 12.82 27.34 -8.27
CA TRP A 130 13.07 25.94 -8.54
C TRP A 130 11.98 25.35 -9.43
N ILE A 131 12.39 24.52 -10.37
CA ILE A 131 11.50 23.64 -11.13
C ILE A 131 11.82 22.19 -10.76
N SER A 132 10.80 21.40 -10.48
CA SER A 132 10.95 20.00 -10.13
C SER A 132 10.04 19.14 -10.98
N LEU A 133 10.57 18.05 -11.50
CA LEU A 133 9.84 16.98 -12.20
C LEU A 133 9.93 15.73 -11.34
N GLU A 134 8.80 15.20 -10.93
CA GLU A 134 8.69 14.04 -10.06
C GLU A 134 7.88 12.93 -10.74
N VAL A 135 8.35 11.71 -10.67
CA VAL A 135 7.63 10.53 -11.16
C VAL A 135 7.36 9.62 -9.96
N PHE A 136 6.11 9.54 -9.57
CA PHE A 136 5.65 8.63 -8.52
C PHE A 136 5.29 7.28 -9.12
N ASN A 137 5.56 6.21 -8.35
CA ASN A 137 5.34 4.83 -8.76
C ASN A 137 5.99 4.53 -10.13
N LEU A 138 7.30 4.79 -10.23
CA LEU A 138 8.08 4.63 -11.45
C LEU A 138 7.92 3.25 -12.10
N LEU A 139 7.81 2.20 -11.27
CA LEU A 139 7.66 0.81 -11.72
C LEU A 139 6.23 0.46 -12.14
N GLN A 140 5.27 1.37 -11.96
CA GLN A 140 3.85 1.16 -12.27
C GLN A 140 3.24 -0.08 -11.60
N VAL A 141 3.65 -0.35 -10.37
CA VAL A 141 3.11 -1.48 -9.59
C VAL A 141 1.71 -1.12 -9.08
N SER A 142 0.76 -2.02 -9.31
CA SER A 142 -0.60 -1.92 -8.76
C SER A 142 -0.58 -2.34 -7.28
N ASN A 143 -0.22 -1.41 -6.39
CA ASN A 143 -0.20 -1.67 -4.95
C ASN A 143 -1.62 -1.68 -4.40
N THR A 144 -2.03 -2.80 -3.82
CA THR A 144 -3.32 -2.93 -3.16
C THR A 144 -3.28 -2.23 -1.79
N VAL A 145 -4.22 -1.33 -1.54
CA VAL A 145 -4.34 -0.60 -0.25
C VAL A 145 -5.48 -1.10 0.60
N SER A 146 -6.54 -1.63 -0.02
CA SER A 146 -7.71 -2.17 0.67
C SER A 146 -8.47 -3.12 -0.25
N TYR A 147 -9.51 -3.75 0.30
CA TYR A 147 -10.45 -4.57 -0.47
C TYR A 147 -11.87 -4.07 -0.23
N THR A 148 -12.65 -3.97 -1.29
CA THR A 148 -14.10 -3.81 -1.22
C THR A 148 -14.72 -5.20 -1.29
N TRP A 149 -15.49 -5.57 -0.28
CA TRP A 149 -16.16 -6.86 -0.22
C TRP A 149 -17.55 -6.78 -0.82
N ILE A 150 -17.85 -7.69 -1.73
CA ILE A 150 -19.14 -7.82 -2.40
C ILE A 150 -19.68 -9.21 -2.07
N THR A 151 -20.93 -9.28 -1.62
CA THR A 151 -21.61 -10.54 -1.36
C THR A 151 -22.65 -10.76 -2.46
N ASP A 152 -22.62 -11.93 -3.09
CA ASP A 152 -23.61 -12.31 -4.09
C ASP A 152 -24.92 -12.85 -3.44
N VAL A 153 -25.90 -13.17 -4.29
CA VAL A 153 -27.20 -13.68 -3.83
C VAL A 153 -27.13 -15.06 -3.16
N THR A 154 -26.01 -15.78 -3.32
CA THR A 154 -25.76 -17.09 -2.71
C THR A 154 -25.00 -16.98 -1.39
N GLY A 155 -24.65 -15.76 -0.94
CA GLY A 155 -23.87 -15.52 0.28
C GLY A 155 -22.34 -15.56 0.07
N ARG A 156 -21.84 -15.76 -1.15
CA ARG A 156 -20.40 -15.75 -1.44
C ARG A 156 -19.83 -14.33 -1.33
N GLN A 157 -18.69 -14.22 -0.69
CA GLN A 157 -17.97 -12.97 -0.55
C GLN A 157 -16.79 -12.90 -1.50
N TYR A 158 -16.67 -11.80 -2.24
CA TYR A 158 -15.58 -11.52 -3.17
C TYR A 158 -14.83 -10.28 -2.72
N GLY A 159 -13.53 -10.40 -2.53
CA GLY A 159 -12.65 -9.27 -2.21
C GLY A 159 -12.14 -8.60 -3.49
N VAL A 160 -12.68 -7.46 -3.85
CA VAL A 160 -12.23 -6.65 -4.99
C VAL A 160 -11.12 -5.71 -4.52
N PRO A 161 -9.88 -5.83 -5.04
CA PRO A 161 -8.78 -5.01 -4.60
C PRO A 161 -8.93 -3.56 -5.06
N ASN A 162 -8.70 -2.62 -4.14
CA ASN A 162 -8.55 -1.21 -4.44
C ASN A 162 -7.05 -0.90 -4.55
N TYR A 163 -6.65 -0.38 -5.69
CA TYR A 163 -5.27 -0.07 -5.97
C TYR A 163 -4.94 1.39 -5.68
N LEU A 164 -3.72 1.61 -5.20
CA LEU A 164 -3.14 2.96 -5.17
C LEU A 164 -2.97 3.46 -6.61
N THR A 165 -2.91 4.79 -6.77
CA THR A 165 -2.70 5.43 -8.07
C THR A 165 -1.55 4.80 -8.85
N SER A 166 -1.76 4.62 -10.15
CA SER A 166 -0.75 4.22 -11.12
C SER A 166 0.40 5.25 -11.18
N ARG A 167 1.30 5.11 -12.12
CA ARG A 167 2.38 6.10 -12.34
C ARG A 167 1.78 7.51 -12.52
N LEU A 168 2.30 8.45 -11.75
CA LEU A 168 1.94 9.86 -11.82
C LEU A 168 3.18 10.70 -12.08
N VAL A 169 3.08 11.61 -13.04
CA VAL A 169 4.10 12.62 -13.30
C VAL A 169 3.62 13.94 -12.71
N ASN A 170 4.45 14.56 -11.89
CA ASN A 170 4.17 15.82 -11.22
C ASN A 170 5.23 16.87 -11.61
N LEU A 171 4.77 18.03 -12.03
CA LEU A 171 5.61 19.21 -12.28
C LEU A 171 5.32 20.23 -11.18
N LYS A 172 6.37 20.62 -10.46
CA LYS A 172 6.31 21.59 -9.36
C LYS A 172 7.17 22.80 -9.66
N LEU A 173 6.62 23.97 -9.46
CA LEU A 173 7.33 25.23 -9.50
C LEU A 173 7.30 25.85 -8.10
N GLN A 174 8.47 26.18 -7.55
CA GLN A 174 8.61 26.79 -6.24
C GLN A 174 9.37 28.10 -6.35
N ALA A 175 8.71 29.20 -6.02
CA ALA A 175 9.25 30.54 -6.05
C ALA A 175 9.33 31.10 -4.62
N LYS A 176 10.45 31.77 -4.31
CA LYS A 176 10.67 32.53 -3.06
C LYS A 176 10.90 33.99 -3.43
N PHE A 177 10.18 34.89 -2.79
CA PHE A 177 10.25 36.32 -2.95
C PHE A 177 11.09 37.01 -1.88
#